data_41879880f9440688be0bcf94d493d82c
#
_entry.id   41879880f9440688be0bcf94d493d82c
#
_cell.length_a   1.000
_cell.length_b   1.000
_cell.length_c   1.000
_cell.angle_alpha   90.00
_cell.angle_beta   90.00
_cell.angle_gamma   90.00
#
_symmetry.space_group_name_H-M   'P 1'
#
loop_
_entity.id
_entity.type
_entity.pdbx_description
1 polymer ?
#
loop_
_entity_poly.entity_id
_entity_poly.type
_entity_poly.pdbx_seq_one_letter_code
_entity_poly.pdbx_strand_id
1 'polypeptide(L)'
;MKILDLIKEQVSLKQTENAIFIEDESISYKELWEESEILANKLSYYPEKVMIGIAIHHPLQFIKWYIAALMNKQIPCVVDANLTNEKLNELAHIYSIQVFVNDANDITYMKHSKLNNVPDDILHIGFTSGTTGTPKAYMRNHDSWIKSFEYNEQLMNAYSQIIVAPGPHAHSLSLYALIFALSSGRGFIGQRNFNAQSLEKVMNNINQPKTLFIVPTILYSLINYKVNLNNVNSIFSSGAKLSPNIFQKFKNQYPYIDIIEFFGSSEASFISYNINGDAPCGS
;
A
#
# COMPACT_ATOMS: atom_id res chain seq x y z
N MET A 1 0.64 -1.50 20.41
CA MET A 1 1.67 -0.99 19.46
C MET A 1 0.94 -0.48 18.22
N LYS A 2 1.34 0.66 17.68
CA LYS A 2 0.70 1.22 16.48
C LYS A 2 1.64 1.12 15.27
N ILE A 3 1.10 1.13 14.07
CA ILE A 3 1.89 1.10 12.81
C ILE A 3 2.92 2.24 12.78
N LEU A 4 2.53 3.44 13.23
CA LEU A 4 3.45 4.58 13.28
C LEU A 4 4.66 4.33 14.20
N ASP A 5 4.45 3.63 15.32
CA ASP A 5 5.53 3.27 16.26
C ASP A 5 6.55 2.33 15.59
N LEU A 6 6.06 1.34 14.81
CA LEU A 6 6.90 0.44 14.04
C LEU A 6 7.72 1.20 12.99
N ILE A 7 7.07 2.10 12.22
CA ILE A 7 7.79 2.91 11.22
C ILE A 7 8.86 3.78 11.91
N LYS A 8 8.53 4.42 13.02
CA LYS A 8 9.46 5.27 13.79
C LYS A 8 10.66 4.48 14.31
N GLU A 9 10.44 3.24 14.74
CA GLU A 9 11.52 2.33 15.13
C GLU A 9 12.48 2.08 13.97
N GLN A 10 11.93 1.79 12.76
CA GLN A 10 12.76 1.57 11.58
C GLN A 10 13.52 2.84 11.14
N VAL A 11 12.90 4.02 11.26
CA VAL A 11 13.61 5.30 11.06
C VAL A 11 14.83 5.40 11.96
N SER A 12 14.71 5.00 13.23
CA SER A 12 15.83 5.05 14.18
C SER A 12 16.95 4.05 13.85
N LEU A 13 16.58 2.86 13.34
CA LEU A 13 17.52 1.77 13.04
C LEU A 13 18.19 1.92 11.67
N LYS A 14 17.50 2.52 10.68
CA LYS A 14 17.85 2.49 9.26
C LYS A 14 17.88 3.87 8.60
N GLN A 15 18.33 4.88 9.31
CA GLN A 15 18.25 6.31 8.93
C GLN A 15 18.65 6.58 7.47
N THR A 16 19.77 6.01 7.02
CA THR A 16 20.35 6.27 5.69
C THR A 16 19.96 5.24 4.63
N GLU A 17 19.26 4.16 5.02
CA GLU A 17 18.76 3.18 4.06
C GLU A 17 17.57 3.77 3.28
N ASN A 18 17.51 3.48 1.98
CA ASN A 18 16.37 3.89 1.18
C ASN A 18 15.09 3.14 1.60
N ALA A 19 14.09 3.91 1.99
CA ALA A 19 12.77 3.41 2.36
C ALA A 19 11.88 3.18 1.13
N ILE A 20 11.97 4.06 0.13
CA ILE A 20 11.09 4.05 -1.04
C ILE A 20 11.87 4.35 -2.31
N PHE A 21 11.50 3.64 -3.38
CA PHE A 21 11.99 3.84 -4.74
C PHE A 21 10.77 3.98 -5.67
N ILE A 22 10.67 5.11 -6.36
CA ILE A 22 9.62 5.37 -7.36
C ILE A 22 10.31 5.86 -8.63
N GLU A 23 10.35 5.00 -9.66
CA GLU A 23 11.02 5.32 -10.92
C GLU A 23 12.50 5.73 -10.70
N ASP A 24 12.86 6.97 -10.98
CA ASP A 24 14.22 7.50 -10.78
C ASP A 24 14.37 8.26 -9.43
N GLU A 25 13.33 8.29 -8.60
CA GLU A 25 13.33 8.93 -7.28
C GLU A 25 13.54 7.89 -6.17
N SER A 26 14.30 8.25 -5.15
CA SER A 26 14.39 7.47 -3.91
C SER A 26 14.46 8.39 -2.70
N ILE A 27 14.04 7.88 -1.55
CA ILE A 27 14.08 8.60 -0.28
C ILE A 27 14.51 7.65 0.84
N SER A 28 15.37 8.11 1.73
CA SER A 28 15.76 7.37 2.91
C SER A 28 14.67 7.37 3.99
N TYR A 29 14.79 6.48 4.97
CA TYR A 29 13.88 6.44 6.13
C TYR A 29 13.88 7.77 6.89
N LYS A 30 15.06 8.37 7.08
CA LYS A 30 15.20 9.66 7.77
C LYS A 30 14.50 10.78 7.00
N GLU A 31 14.81 10.93 5.71
CA GLU A 31 14.20 11.97 4.88
C GLU A 31 12.67 11.82 4.77
N LEU A 32 12.19 10.58 4.61
CA LEU A 32 10.74 10.29 4.61
C LEU A 32 10.07 10.77 5.90
N TRP A 33 10.71 10.52 7.05
CA TRP A 33 10.18 10.93 8.34
C TRP A 33 10.21 12.46 8.49
N GLU A 34 11.33 13.11 8.22
CA GLU A 34 11.50 14.56 8.33
C GLU A 34 10.52 15.31 7.41
N GLU A 35 10.37 14.87 6.17
CA GLU A 35 9.41 15.47 5.24
C GLU A 35 7.95 15.23 5.68
N SER A 36 7.64 14.07 6.28
CA SER A 36 6.33 13.83 6.87
C SER A 36 6.06 14.72 8.09
N GLU A 37 7.06 15.02 8.92
CA GLU A 37 6.94 15.96 10.05
C GLU A 37 6.63 17.39 9.54
N ILE A 38 7.25 17.83 8.46
CA ILE A 38 6.94 19.13 7.85
C ILE A 38 5.47 19.19 7.41
N LEU A 39 4.94 18.10 6.82
CA LEU A 39 3.53 18.02 6.42
C LEU A 39 2.60 17.90 7.63
N ALA A 40 3.01 17.19 8.68
CA ALA A 40 2.25 17.10 9.93
C ALA A 40 2.06 18.47 10.58
N ASN A 41 3.08 19.34 10.53
CA ASN A 41 2.95 20.73 11.00
C ASN A 41 1.86 21.50 10.25
N LYS A 42 1.66 21.26 8.94
CA LYS A 42 0.56 21.88 8.18
C LYS A 42 -0.82 21.36 8.62
N LEU A 43 -0.90 20.10 9.08
CA LEU A 43 -2.13 19.49 9.57
C LEU A 43 -2.41 19.77 11.06
N SER A 44 -1.46 20.32 11.81
CA SER A 44 -1.58 20.53 13.27
C SER A 44 -2.70 21.50 13.69
N TYR A 45 -3.20 22.30 12.75
CA TYR A 45 -4.37 23.19 12.96
C TYR A 45 -5.69 22.43 13.06
N TYR A 46 -5.74 21.17 12.63
CA TYR A 46 -6.95 20.35 12.66
C TYR A 46 -6.90 19.41 13.88
N PRO A 47 -8.05 19.19 14.55
CA PRO A 47 -8.10 18.33 15.73
C PRO A 47 -7.67 16.88 15.48
N GLU A 48 -7.34 16.16 16.57
CA GLU A 48 -7.21 14.71 16.53
C GLU A 48 -8.50 14.06 16.01
N LYS A 49 -8.38 12.87 15.37
CA LYS A 49 -9.49 12.09 14.79
C LYS A 49 -10.21 12.75 13.60
N VAL A 50 -9.75 13.91 13.14
CA VAL A 50 -10.23 14.46 11.87
C VAL A 50 -9.84 13.51 10.74
N MET A 51 -10.76 13.31 9.80
CA MET A 51 -10.54 12.51 8.60
C MET A 51 -9.85 13.35 7.53
N ILE A 52 -8.68 12.88 7.09
CA ILE A 52 -7.87 13.51 6.05
C ILE A 52 -7.97 12.69 4.78
N GLY A 53 -8.75 13.14 3.81
CA GLY A 53 -8.84 12.53 2.47
C GLY A 53 -7.54 12.79 1.70
N ILE A 54 -6.83 11.73 1.34
CA ILE A 54 -5.57 11.81 0.61
C ILE A 54 -5.83 11.38 -0.83
N ALA A 55 -6.01 12.34 -1.73
CA ALA A 55 -6.29 12.16 -3.14
C ALA A 55 -5.04 12.52 -3.96
N ILE A 56 -4.01 11.68 -3.89
CA ILE A 56 -2.68 11.92 -4.45
C ILE A 56 -2.25 10.73 -5.30
N HIS A 57 -1.83 10.97 -6.56
CA HIS A 57 -1.36 9.93 -7.48
C HIS A 57 0.05 9.44 -7.16
N HIS A 58 0.92 10.35 -6.75
CA HIS A 58 2.33 10.04 -6.54
C HIS A 58 2.54 9.23 -5.25
N PRO A 59 3.02 7.96 -5.30
CA PRO A 59 3.14 7.11 -4.11
C PRO A 59 3.97 7.73 -2.98
N LEU A 60 5.07 8.40 -3.31
CA LEU A 60 5.94 9.04 -2.32
C LEU A 60 5.25 10.22 -1.64
N GLN A 61 4.53 11.06 -2.38
CA GLN A 61 3.78 12.16 -1.78
C GLN A 61 2.59 11.64 -0.95
N PHE A 62 1.90 10.63 -1.45
CA PHE A 62 0.81 9.97 -0.73
C PHE A 62 1.26 9.48 0.65
N ILE A 63 2.36 8.73 0.73
CA ILE A 63 2.80 8.14 2.00
C ILE A 63 3.27 9.19 3.00
N LYS A 64 3.89 10.29 2.55
CA LYS A 64 4.26 11.41 3.43
C LYS A 64 3.03 12.01 4.12
N TRP A 65 1.96 12.28 3.37
CA TRP A 65 0.70 12.79 3.94
C TRP A 65 0.00 11.76 4.82
N TYR A 66 0.09 10.47 4.47
CA TYR A 66 -0.46 9.39 5.28
C TYR A 66 0.24 9.33 6.65
N ILE A 67 1.57 9.36 6.68
CA ILE A 67 2.37 9.40 7.92
C ILE A 67 2.08 10.70 8.69
N ALA A 68 2.02 11.85 8.02
CA ALA A 68 1.72 13.14 8.63
C ALA A 68 0.36 13.14 9.36
N ALA A 69 -0.66 12.57 8.77
CA ALA A 69 -1.97 12.43 9.42
C ALA A 69 -1.88 11.53 10.68
N LEU A 70 -1.16 10.40 10.60
CA LEU A 70 -0.96 9.52 11.75
C LEU A 70 -0.17 10.20 12.88
N MET A 71 0.83 11.04 12.58
CA MET A 71 1.60 11.81 13.57
C MET A 71 0.70 12.73 14.40
N ASN A 72 -0.33 13.30 13.78
CA ASN A 72 -1.31 14.16 14.44
C ASN A 72 -2.51 13.38 15.03
N LYS A 73 -2.45 12.05 15.07
CA LYS A 73 -3.56 11.18 15.49
C LYS A 73 -4.86 11.45 14.70
N GLN A 74 -4.72 11.88 13.46
CA GLN A 74 -5.78 12.06 12.49
C GLN A 74 -5.97 10.75 11.71
N ILE A 75 -7.08 10.62 10.98
CA ILE A 75 -7.44 9.39 10.28
C ILE A 75 -7.19 9.57 8.78
N PRO A 76 -6.18 8.93 8.20
CA PRO A 76 -6.00 8.93 6.76
C PRO A 76 -7.19 8.25 6.07
N CYS A 77 -7.80 8.95 5.12
CA CYS A 77 -8.81 8.41 4.21
C CYS A 77 -8.16 8.26 2.83
N VAL A 78 -7.98 7.01 2.41
CA VAL A 78 -7.27 6.67 1.16
C VAL A 78 -8.23 6.78 -0.01
N VAL A 79 -8.12 7.83 -0.78
CA VAL A 79 -9.06 8.18 -1.85
C VAL A 79 -8.40 8.01 -3.21
N ASP A 80 -9.15 7.48 -4.18
CA ASP A 80 -8.69 7.42 -5.58
C ASP A 80 -8.54 8.85 -6.13
N ALA A 81 -7.32 9.22 -6.47
CA ALA A 81 -6.99 10.54 -6.99
C ALA A 81 -7.59 10.84 -8.37
N ASN A 82 -8.12 9.82 -9.08
CA ASN A 82 -8.83 9.99 -10.34
C ASN A 82 -10.29 10.44 -10.16
N LEU A 83 -10.79 10.53 -8.92
CA LEU A 83 -12.15 11.02 -8.69
C LEU A 83 -12.28 12.51 -9.01
N THR A 84 -13.41 12.87 -9.63
CA THR A 84 -13.72 14.27 -9.90
C THR A 84 -14.00 15.04 -8.60
N ASN A 85 -13.84 16.36 -8.63
CA ASN A 85 -14.13 17.21 -7.46
C ASN A 85 -15.57 17.03 -6.95
N GLU A 86 -16.53 16.77 -7.84
CA GLU A 86 -17.93 16.48 -7.48
C GLU A 86 -18.01 15.20 -6.63
N LYS A 87 -17.31 14.14 -7.05
CA LYS A 87 -17.27 12.88 -6.32
C LYS A 87 -16.49 12.98 -5.00
N LEU A 88 -15.43 13.77 -4.95
CA LEU A 88 -14.72 14.06 -3.69
C LEU A 88 -15.64 14.80 -2.71
N ASN A 89 -16.43 15.78 -3.18
CA ASN A 89 -17.42 16.48 -2.38
C ASN A 89 -18.54 15.54 -1.89
N GLU A 90 -19.00 14.63 -2.75
CA GLU A 90 -19.98 13.59 -2.38
C GLU A 90 -19.43 12.69 -1.27
N LEU A 91 -18.19 12.18 -1.41
CA LEU A 91 -17.52 11.38 -0.38
C LEU A 91 -17.38 12.15 0.93
N ALA A 92 -16.96 13.42 0.86
CA ALA A 92 -16.84 14.27 2.05
C ALA A 92 -18.16 14.37 2.80
N HIS A 93 -19.26 14.56 2.08
CA HIS A 93 -20.58 14.68 2.68
C HIS A 93 -21.07 13.37 3.29
N ILE A 94 -20.95 12.26 2.56
CA ILE A 94 -21.45 10.94 3.01
C ILE A 94 -20.64 10.42 4.20
N TYR A 95 -19.32 10.53 4.15
CA TYR A 95 -18.40 9.92 5.12
C TYR A 95 -17.82 10.94 6.11
N SER A 96 -18.24 12.19 6.02
CA SER A 96 -17.78 13.29 6.88
C SER A 96 -16.24 13.47 6.87
N ILE A 97 -15.62 13.42 5.68
CA ILE A 97 -14.21 13.74 5.52
C ILE A 97 -14.07 15.26 5.61
N GLN A 98 -13.29 15.74 6.58
CA GLN A 98 -13.22 17.18 6.89
C GLN A 98 -12.16 17.90 6.08
N VAL A 99 -11.09 17.23 5.69
CA VAL A 99 -9.94 17.82 5.02
C VAL A 99 -9.55 16.95 3.83
N PHE A 100 -9.22 17.57 2.70
CA PHE A 100 -8.59 16.88 1.57
C PHE A 100 -7.22 17.47 1.26
N VAL A 101 -6.30 16.59 0.85
CA VAL A 101 -5.01 16.94 0.27
C VAL A 101 -4.91 16.36 -1.14
N ASN A 102 -4.32 17.12 -2.08
CA ASN A 102 -4.21 16.78 -3.49
C ASN A 102 -2.74 16.72 -3.96
N ASP A 103 -2.52 16.39 -5.24
CA ASP A 103 -1.17 16.31 -5.83
C ASP A 103 -0.38 17.62 -5.78
N ALA A 104 -1.05 18.78 -5.74
CA ALA A 104 -0.40 20.08 -5.59
C ALA A 104 0.01 20.38 -4.13
N ASN A 105 -0.27 19.46 -3.20
CA ASN A 105 -0.15 19.65 -1.75
C ASN A 105 -1.06 20.74 -1.19
N ASP A 106 -2.16 21.05 -1.89
CA ASP A 106 -3.19 21.95 -1.38
C ASP A 106 -4.02 21.24 -0.33
N ILE A 107 -4.35 21.98 0.73
CA ILE A 107 -5.22 21.53 1.80
C ILE A 107 -6.57 22.23 1.66
N THR A 108 -7.63 21.45 1.48
CA THR A 108 -9.00 21.96 1.35
C THR A 108 -9.84 21.53 2.54
N TYR A 109 -10.43 22.49 3.26
CA TYR A 109 -11.35 22.22 4.37
C TYR A 109 -12.82 22.16 3.87
N MET A 110 -13.53 21.10 4.30
CA MET A 110 -14.93 20.84 3.91
C MET A 110 -15.88 21.32 5.02
N LYS A 111 -16.54 22.48 4.79
CA LYS A 111 -17.33 23.21 5.80
C LYS A 111 -18.53 22.47 6.40
N HIS A 112 -18.98 21.38 5.79
CA HIS A 112 -20.26 20.72 6.16
C HIS A 112 -20.10 19.33 6.79
N SER A 113 -18.89 18.91 7.07
CA SER A 113 -18.64 17.60 7.66
C SER A 113 -18.76 17.65 9.18
N LYS A 114 -19.52 16.69 9.74
CA LYS A 114 -19.61 16.49 11.20
C LYS A 114 -18.48 15.59 11.65
N LEU A 115 -17.97 15.80 12.88
CA LEU A 115 -17.07 14.83 13.50
C LEU A 115 -17.83 13.52 13.72
N ASN A 116 -17.33 12.45 13.13
CA ASN A 116 -17.87 11.11 13.33
C ASN A 116 -17.25 10.47 14.58
N ASN A 117 -18.04 9.67 15.27
CA ASN A 117 -17.53 8.86 16.37
C ASN A 117 -16.83 7.61 15.75
N VAL A 118 -15.52 7.71 15.50
CA VAL A 118 -14.69 6.62 14.99
C VAL A 118 -13.97 5.94 16.13
N PRO A 119 -13.77 4.60 16.09
CA PRO A 119 -12.99 3.89 17.09
C PRO A 119 -11.57 4.45 17.25
N ASP A 120 -10.99 4.36 18.44
CA ASP A 120 -9.68 4.95 18.78
C ASP A 120 -8.49 4.24 18.12
N ASP A 121 -8.68 3.00 17.70
CA ASP A 121 -7.63 2.14 17.14
C ASP A 121 -7.62 2.09 15.61
N ILE A 122 -8.38 2.97 14.94
CA ILE A 122 -8.44 3.03 13.48
C ILE A 122 -7.09 3.49 12.91
N LEU A 123 -6.58 2.70 11.97
CA LEU A 123 -5.39 3.01 11.20
C LEU A 123 -5.74 3.92 10.01
N HIS A 124 -6.72 3.52 9.21
CA HIS A 124 -7.21 4.30 8.07
C HIS A 124 -8.61 3.87 7.64
N ILE A 125 -9.19 4.71 6.79
CA ILE A 125 -10.40 4.42 6.02
C ILE A 125 -10.01 4.31 4.55
N GLY A 126 -10.47 3.26 3.88
CA GLY A 126 -10.34 3.12 2.44
C GLY A 126 -11.70 3.00 1.77
N PHE A 127 -11.70 3.01 0.43
CA PHE A 127 -12.94 2.97 -0.37
C PHE A 127 -12.85 1.87 -1.43
N THR A 128 -13.91 1.11 -1.56
CA THR A 128 -14.06 0.11 -2.62
C THR A 128 -15.08 0.58 -3.65
N SER A 129 -14.89 0.17 -4.92
CA SER A 129 -15.86 0.46 -5.98
C SER A 129 -17.19 -0.22 -5.65
N GLY A 130 -18.17 0.56 -5.20
CA GLY A 130 -19.52 0.04 -4.97
C GLY A 130 -20.23 -0.23 -6.29
N THR A 131 -21.00 -1.32 -6.37
CA THR A 131 -21.88 -1.65 -7.51
C THR A 131 -22.96 -0.60 -7.76
N THR A 132 -23.21 0.29 -6.79
CA THR A 132 -24.21 1.35 -6.81
C THR A 132 -23.67 2.73 -7.28
N GLY A 133 -22.40 2.79 -7.71
CA GLY A 133 -21.74 4.01 -8.20
C GLY A 133 -21.08 4.88 -7.12
N THR A 134 -21.52 4.83 -5.88
CA THR A 134 -20.85 5.51 -4.76
C THR A 134 -19.89 4.52 -4.06
N PRO A 135 -18.60 4.88 -3.90
CA PRO A 135 -17.64 4.03 -3.23
C PRO A 135 -18.06 3.71 -1.79
N LYS A 136 -17.91 2.45 -1.37
CA LYS A 136 -18.19 2.00 0.00
C LYS A 136 -16.95 2.15 0.86
N ALA A 137 -17.08 2.78 2.02
CA ALA A 137 -15.99 2.91 2.98
C ALA A 137 -15.78 1.60 3.76
N TYR A 138 -14.52 1.27 4.02
CA TYR A 138 -14.11 0.26 4.99
C TYR A 138 -13.09 0.86 5.95
N MET A 139 -13.03 0.32 7.17
CA MET A 139 -12.10 0.74 8.20
C MET A 139 -11.11 -0.38 8.52
N ARG A 140 -9.85 -0.01 8.73
CA ARG A 140 -8.82 -0.94 9.22
C ARG A 140 -8.23 -0.41 10.51
N ASN A 141 -7.97 -1.29 11.44
CA ASN A 141 -7.26 -0.94 12.66
C ASN A 141 -5.80 -1.41 12.64
N HIS A 142 -5.00 -0.86 13.55
CA HIS A 142 -3.58 -1.16 13.63
C HIS A 142 -3.31 -2.65 13.86
N ASP A 143 -3.99 -3.27 14.82
CA ASP A 143 -3.73 -4.65 15.24
C ASP A 143 -4.02 -5.66 14.12
N SER A 144 -5.07 -5.44 13.32
CA SER A 144 -5.42 -6.35 12.23
C SER A 144 -4.34 -6.37 11.14
N TRP A 145 -3.69 -5.24 10.89
CA TRP A 145 -2.60 -5.19 9.91
C TRP A 145 -1.30 -5.77 10.47
N ILE A 146 -0.96 -5.46 11.72
CA ILE A 146 0.22 -6.02 12.38
C ILE A 146 0.16 -7.56 12.38
N LYS A 147 -0.99 -8.14 12.77
CA LYS A 147 -1.20 -9.59 12.70
C LYS A 147 -1.09 -10.14 11.28
N SER A 148 -1.64 -9.44 10.28
CA SER A 148 -1.48 -9.83 8.88
C SER A 148 -0.01 -9.80 8.43
N PHE A 149 0.80 -8.88 8.92
CA PHE A 149 2.23 -8.82 8.60
C PHE A 149 2.98 -10.05 9.15
N GLU A 150 2.63 -10.52 10.34
CA GLU A 150 3.18 -11.77 10.90
C GLU A 150 2.90 -12.98 10.00
N TYR A 151 1.70 -13.07 9.40
CA TYR A 151 1.39 -14.12 8.42
C TYR A 151 2.20 -13.97 7.13
N ASN A 152 2.40 -12.75 6.62
CA ASN A 152 3.26 -12.54 5.46
C ASN A 152 4.69 -13.03 5.70
N GLU A 153 5.26 -12.74 6.87
CA GLU A 153 6.60 -13.23 7.23
C GLU A 153 6.69 -14.75 7.21
N GLN A 154 5.66 -15.43 7.69
CA GLN A 154 5.61 -16.90 7.70
C GLN A 154 5.44 -17.50 6.29
N LEU A 155 4.76 -16.79 5.38
CA LEU A 155 4.51 -17.27 4.02
C LEU A 155 5.65 -16.95 3.05
N MET A 156 6.54 -16.03 3.40
CA MET A 156 7.74 -15.74 2.59
C MET A 156 8.80 -16.80 2.83
N ASN A 157 9.20 -17.53 1.78
CA ASN A 157 10.23 -18.59 1.88
C ASN A 157 11.61 -18.10 2.30
N ALA A 158 11.92 -16.86 1.98
CA ALA A 158 13.20 -16.25 2.28
C ALA A 158 13.01 -14.79 2.67
N TYR A 159 13.87 -14.28 3.52
CA TYR A 159 13.88 -12.88 3.89
C TYR A 159 14.07 -12.00 2.64
N SER A 160 13.08 -11.18 2.35
CA SER A 160 13.16 -10.17 1.29
C SER A 160 13.40 -8.81 1.91
N GLN A 161 14.40 -8.10 1.39
CA GLN A 161 14.74 -6.75 1.86
C GLN A 161 13.92 -5.66 1.13
N ILE A 162 13.32 -6.02 0.01
CA ILE A 162 12.54 -5.10 -0.82
C ILE A 162 11.15 -5.69 -1.07
N ILE A 163 10.13 -4.90 -0.87
CA ILE A 163 8.75 -5.19 -1.25
C ILE A 163 8.42 -4.39 -2.51
N VAL A 164 7.83 -5.04 -3.48
CA VAL A 164 7.49 -4.44 -4.79
C VAL A 164 5.98 -4.50 -4.97
N ALA A 165 5.34 -3.35 -5.12
CA ALA A 165 3.91 -3.27 -5.41
C ALA A 165 3.63 -2.10 -6.37
N PRO A 166 3.67 -2.34 -7.69
CA PRO A 166 3.56 -1.28 -8.69
C PRO A 166 2.12 -0.83 -8.97
N GLY A 167 1.13 -1.39 -8.28
CA GLY A 167 -0.27 -0.98 -8.40
C GLY A 167 -0.59 0.32 -7.68
N PRO A 168 -1.75 0.92 -7.95
CA PRO A 168 -2.20 2.12 -7.27
C PRO A 168 -2.35 1.89 -5.76
N HIS A 169 -1.82 2.79 -4.94
CA HIS A 169 -1.92 2.70 -3.47
C HIS A 169 -3.33 3.04 -2.93
N ALA A 170 -4.23 3.57 -3.75
CA ALA A 170 -5.66 3.62 -3.44
C ALA A 170 -6.29 2.22 -3.37
N HIS A 171 -5.65 1.20 -3.93
CA HIS A 171 -6.04 -0.20 -3.79
C HIS A 171 -5.38 -0.84 -2.57
N SER A 172 -6.15 -1.58 -1.79
CA SER A 172 -5.71 -2.14 -0.50
C SER A 172 -4.46 -3.01 -0.59
N LEU A 173 -4.24 -3.76 -1.67
CA LEU A 173 -3.07 -4.62 -1.84
C LEU A 173 -1.76 -3.81 -1.88
N SER A 174 -1.71 -2.75 -2.69
CA SER A 174 -0.51 -1.91 -2.83
C SER A 174 -0.26 -1.07 -1.59
N LEU A 175 -1.32 -0.53 -0.97
CA LEU A 175 -1.21 0.19 0.29
C LEU A 175 -0.70 -0.73 1.40
N TYR A 176 -1.25 -1.94 1.49
CA TYR A 176 -0.83 -2.95 2.46
C TYR A 176 0.66 -3.29 2.31
N ALA A 177 1.11 -3.54 1.08
CA ALA A 177 2.51 -3.83 0.79
C ALA A 177 3.46 -2.68 1.15
N LEU A 178 3.05 -1.42 0.89
CA LEU A 178 3.81 -0.22 1.24
C LEU A 178 3.97 -0.09 2.77
N ILE A 179 2.86 -0.21 3.51
CA ILE A 179 2.90 -0.08 4.98
C ILE A 179 3.64 -1.26 5.61
N PHE A 180 3.49 -2.47 5.07
CA PHE A 180 4.27 -3.64 5.49
C PHE A 180 5.78 -3.41 5.33
N ALA A 181 6.21 -2.93 4.15
CA ALA A 181 7.61 -2.62 3.90
C ALA A 181 8.17 -1.64 4.94
N LEU A 182 7.51 -0.50 5.12
CA LEU A 182 7.97 0.55 6.03
C LEU A 182 7.97 0.10 7.50
N SER A 183 6.93 -0.64 7.92
CA SER A 183 6.81 -1.13 9.30
C SER A 183 7.82 -2.22 9.65
N SER A 184 8.34 -2.93 8.65
CA SER A 184 9.30 -4.04 8.81
C SER A 184 10.73 -3.67 8.43
N GLY A 185 11.00 -2.39 8.15
CA GLY A 185 12.34 -1.90 7.81
C GLY A 185 12.85 -2.38 6.44
N ARG A 186 11.94 -2.59 5.49
CA ARG A 186 12.24 -2.98 4.11
C ARG A 186 12.13 -1.78 3.17
N GLY A 187 12.89 -1.80 2.08
CA GLY A 187 12.68 -0.87 0.99
C GLY A 187 11.38 -1.21 0.23
N PHE A 188 10.73 -0.20 -0.31
CA PHE A 188 9.52 -0.35 -1.13
C PHE A 188 9.78 0.15 -2.56
N ILE A 189 9.42 -0.65 -3.56
CA ILE A 189 9.38 -0.22 -4.96
C ILE A 189 7.92 -0.09 -5.40
N GLY A 190 7.53 1.10 -5.80
CA GLY A 190 6.23 1.40 -6.40
C GLY A 190 6.37 2.08 -7.76
N GLN A 191 5.24 2.39 -8.38
CA GLN A 191 5.17 3.17 -9.61
C GLN A 191 3.98 4.12 -9.56
N ARG A 192 4.07 5.26 -10.26
CA ARG A 192 2.92 6.17 -10.47
C ARG A 192 1.86 5.51 -11.35
N ASN A 193 2.33 4.92 -12.45
CA ASN A 193 1.53 4.13 -13.37
C ASN A 193 2.30 2.86 -13.72
N PHE A 194 1.64 1.73 -13.70
CA PHE A 194 2.29 0.46 -13.98
C PHE A 194 2.87 0.42 -15.40
N ASN A 195 4.18 0.15 -15.48
CA ASN A 195 4.90 -0.17 -16.70
C ASN A 195 5.93 -1.26 -16.40
N ALA A 196 5.81 -2.40 -17.07
CA ALA A 196 6.64 -3.57 -16.81
C ALA A 196 8.13 -3.33 -17.07
N GLN A 197 8.49 -2.60 -18.12
CA GLN A 197 9.90 -2.34 -18.49
C GLN A 197 10.54 -1.32 -17.54
N SER A 198 9.79 -0.28 -17.16
CA SER A 198 10.26 0.68 -16.16
C SER A 198 10.43 0.01 -14.79
N LEU A 199 9.52 -0.88 -14.40
CA LEU A 199 9.63 -1.66 -13.17
C LEU A 199 10.89 -2.53 -13.18
N GLU A 200 11.15 -3.23 -14.30
CA GLU A 200 12.36 -4.04 -14.49
C GLU A 200 13.64 -3.22 -14.29
N LYS A 201 13.70 -2.02 -14.90
CA LYS A 201 14.86 -1.11 -14.74
C LYS A 201 15.12 -0.78 -13.26
N VAL A 202 14.07 -0.41 -12.51
CA VAL A 202 14.22 -0.09 -11.08
C VAL A 202 14.65 -1.33 -10.29
N MET A 203 14.00 -2.49 -10.52
CA MET A 203 14.33 -3.73 -9.79
C MET A 203 15.77 -4.20 -10.07
N ASN A 204 16.27 -4.06 -11.30
CA ASN A 204 17.62 -4.50 -11.68
C ASN A 204 18.72 -3.60 -11.09
N ASN A 205 18.42 -2.35 -10.76
CA ASN A 205 19.36 -1.46 -10.08
C ASN A 205 19.52 -1.77 -8.59
N ILE A 206 18.69 -2.66 -8.05
CA ILE A 206 18.64 -3.01 -6.62
C ILE A 206 18.91 -4.50 -6.48
N ASN A 207 20.08 -4.87 -5.92
CA ASN A 207 20.50 -6.28 -5.84
C ASN A 207 19.87 -7.08 -4.70
N GLN A 208 19.18 -6.41 -3.76
CA GLN A 208 18.57 -7.07 -2.61
C GLN A 208 17.43 -8.02 -3.01
N PRO A 209 17.21 -9.10 -2.23
CA PRO A 209 16.08 -10.02 -2.42
C PRO A 209 14.72 -9.31 -2.34
N LYS A 210 13.81 -9.69 -3.22
CA LYS A 210 12.51 -9.03 -3.42
C LYS A 210 11.33 -9.98 -3.25
N THR A 211 10.22 -9.42 -2.76
CA THR A 211 8.89 -10.04 -2.84
C THR A 211 7.91 -9.08 -3.52
N LEU A 212 7.12 -9.59 -4.45
CA LEU A 212 6.13 -8.82 -5.18
C LEU A 212 4.73 -9.02 -4.59
N PHE A 213 3.96 -7.93 -4.51
CA PHE A 213 2.52 -7.93 -4.20
C PHE A 213 1.78 -7.38 -5.42
N ILE A 214 1.15 -8.26 -6.20
CA ILE A 214 0.60 -7.92 -7.50
C ILE A 214 -0.73 -8.62 -7.77
N VAL A 215 -1.47 -8.09 -8.75
CA VAL A 215 -2.67 -8.72 -9.28
C VAL A 215 -2.34 -9.57 -10.52
N PRO A 216 -3.17 -10.57 -10.90
CA PRO A 216 -2.92 -11.43 -12.06
C PRO A 216 -2.66 -10.71 -13.37
N THR A 217 -3.24 -9.54 -13.60
CA THR A 217 -3.01 -8.73 -14.80
C THR A 217 -1.58 -8.18 -14.87
N ILE A 218 -1.01 -7.78 -13.73
CA ILE A 218 0.40 -7.37 -13.63
C ILE A 218 1.30 -8.58 -13.89
N LEU A 219 1.03 -9.72 -13.24
CA LEU A 219 1.77 -10.96 -13.47
C LEU A 219 1.79 -11.36 -14.96
N TYR A 220 0.64 -11.28 -15.62
CA TYR A 220 0.53 -11.54 -17.07
C TYR A 220 1.42 -10.60 -17.89
N SER A 221 1.48 -9.33 -17.54
CA SER A 221 2.36 -8.36 -18.19
C SER A 221 3.84 -8.68 -18.00
N LEU A 222 4.26 -9.05 -16.77
CA LEU A 222 5.64 -9.44 -16.49
C LEU A 222 6.08 -10.65 -17.34
N ILE A 223 5.20 -11.65 -17.51
CA ILE A 223 5.45 -12.81 -18.37
C ILE A 223 5.60 -12.39 -19.83
N ASN A 224 4.67 -11.59 -20.34
CA ASN A 224 4.64 -11.21 -21.76
C ASN A 224 5.85 -10.35 -22.17
N TYR A 225 6.27 -9.45 -21.30
CA TYR A 225 7.47 -8.63 -21.51
C TYR A 225 8.77 -9.37 -21.13
N LYS A 226 8.68 -10.62 -20.65
CA LYS A 226 9.82 -11.43 -20.20
C LYS A 226 10.72 -10.66 -19.22
N VAL A 227 10.09 -9.97 -18.29
CA VAL A 227 10.77 -9.13 -17.28
C VAL A 227 11.79 -9.95 -16.51
N ASN A 228 12.99 -9.44 -16.33
CA ASN A 228 13.99 -10.08 -15.50
C ASN A 228 13.59 -9.99 -14.02
N LEU A 229 13.27 -11.15 -13.44
CA LEU A 229 12.88 -11.28 -12.02
C LEU A 229 14.03 -11.84 -11.16
N ASN A 230 15.28 -11.52 -11.51
CA ASN A 230 16.42 -11.88 -10.68
C ASN A 230 16.26 -11.30 -9.25
N ASN A 231 16.64 -12.11 -8.25
CA ASN A 231 16.48 -11.77 -6.83
C ASN A 231 15.00 -11.59 -6.38
N VAL A 232 14.03 -12.07 -7.15
CA VAL A 232 12.64 -12.22 -6.67
C VAL A 232 12.48 -13.62 -6.10
N ASN A 233 12.11 -13.71 -4.82
CA ASN A 233 11.93 -14.97 -4.11
C ASN A 233 10.48 -15.46 -4.15
N SER A 234 9.51 -14.55 -4.05
CA SER A 234 8.10 -14.88 -3.97
C SER A 234 7.22 -13.78 -4.56
N ILE A 235 6.04 -14.19 -4.96
CA ILE A 235 4.98 -13.30 -5.47
C ILE A 235 3.69 -13.59 -4.72
N PHE A 236 3.16 -12.57 -4.05
CA PHE A 236 1.81 -12.58 -3.49
C PHE A 236 0.84 -12.07 -4.56
N SER A 237 -0.07 -12.94 -5.00
CA SER A 237 -1.07 -12.64 -6.03
C SER A 237 -2.47 -12.62 -5.43
N SER A 238 -3.22 -11.53 -5.64
CA SER A 238 -4.57 -11.35 -5.13
C SER A 238 -5.42 -10.44 -6.02
N GLY A 239 -6.66 -10.17 -5.62
CA GLY A 239 -7.61 -9.30 -6.32
C GLY A 239 -8.42 -10.01 -7.41
N ALA A 240 -7.93 -11.12 -7.95
CA ALA A 240 -8.65 -12.01 -8.85
C ALA A 240 -8.00 -13.40 -8.82
N LYS A 241 -8.74 -14.42 -9.22
CA LYS A 241 -8.20 -15.79 -9.33
C LYS A 241 -7.14 -15.85 -10.43
N LEU A 242 -6.01 -16.43 -10.12
CA LEU A 242 -4.95 -16.71 -11.09
C LEU A 242 -5.37 -17.89 -11.98
N SER A 243 -5.43 -17.66 -13.30
CA SER A 243 -5.81 -18.75 -14.20
C SER A 243 -4.70 -19.80 -14.28
N PRO A 244 -5.04 -21.10 -14.41
CA PRO A 244 -4.06 -22.17 -14.52
C PRO A 244 -3.08 -21.97 -15.70
N ASN A 245 -3.54 -21.37 -16.79
CA ASN A 245 -2.68 -21.07 -17.95
C ASN A 245 -1.62 -19.99 -17.61
N ILE A 246 -1.98 -18.92 -16.92
CA ILE A 246 -1.04 -17.87 -16.49
C ILE A 246 -0.06 -18.47 -15.47
N PHE A 247 -0.56 -19.24 -14.51
CA PHE A 247 0.28 -19.92 -13.53
C PHE A 247 1.33 -20.82 -14.22
N GLN A 248 0.90 -21.69 -15.15
CA GLN A 248 1.82 -22.59 -15.84
C GLN A 248 2.85 -21.84 -16.70
N LYS A 249 2.43 -20.78 -17.42
CA LYS A 249 3.35 -19.94 -18.19
C LYS A 249 4.39 -19.28 -17.29
N PHE A 250 3.96 -18.79 -16.11
CA PHE A 250 4.86 -18.20 -15.16
C PHE A 250 5.88 -19.22 -14.64
N LYS A 251 5.43 -20.38 -14.17
CA LYS A 251 6.34 -21.42 -13.62
C LYS A 251 7.29 -21.98 -14.67
N ASN A 252 6.90 -22.02 -15.95
CA ASN A 252 7.81 -22.41 -17.04
C ASN A 252 8.93 -21.38 -17.26
N GLN A 253 8.66 -20.10 -17.07
CA GLN A 253 9.62 -19.01 -17.25
C GLN A 253 10.44 -18.73 -16.00
N TYR A 254 9.83 -18.88 -14.83
CA TYR A 254 10.41 -18.56 -13.50
C TYR A 254 10.18 -19.70 -12.51
N PRO A 255 10.82 -20.87 -12.71
CA PRO A 255 10.50 -22.09 -11.93
C PRO A 255 10.82 -21.98 -10.44
N TYR A 256 11.74 -21.10 -10.06
CA TYR A 256 12.23 -20.97 -8.68
C TYR A 256 11.49 -19.92 -7.85
N ILE A 257 10.59 -19.15 -8.44
CA ILE A 257 9.82 -18.13 -7.72
C ILE A 257 8.53 -18.75 -7.21
N ASP A 258 8.27 -18.63 -5.92
CA ASP A 258 7.01 -19.08 -5.35
C ASP A 258 5.87 -18.10 -5.62
N ILE A 259 4.70 -18.66 -5.93
CA ILE A 259 3.46 -17.90 -6.01
C ILE A 259 2.60 -18.25 -4.81
N ILE A 260 2.33 -17.24 -4.00
CA ILE A 260 1.35 -17.27 -2.92
C ILE A 260 0.08 -16.60 -3.45
N GLU A 261 -0.86 -17.40 -3.94
CA GLU A 261 -2.17 -16.88 -4.31
C GLU A 261 -3.03 -16.79 -3.05
N PHE A 262 -3.57 -15.63 -2.75
CA PHE A 262 -4.44 -15.48 -1.60
C PHE A 262 -5.77 -14.82 -1.98
N PHE A 263 -6.83 -15.31 -1.34
CA PHE A 263 -8.12 -14.66 -1.33
C PHE A 263 -8.22 -13.80 -0.09
N GLY A 264 -8.66 -12.57 -0.28
CA GLY A 264 -8.83 -11.60 0.78
C GLY A 264 -9.80 -10.49 0.36
N SER A 265 -10.15 -9.67 1.31
CA SER A 265 -10.90 -8.44 1.06
C SER A 265 -10.22 -7.25 1.73
N SER A 266 -10.59 -6.06 1.29
CA SER A 266 -10.08 -4.82 1.90
C SER A 266 -10.42 -4.74 3.39
N GLU A 267 -11.52 -5.34 3.80
CA GLU A 267 -12.03 -5.37 5.17
C GLU A 267 -11.36 -6.44 6.05
N ALA A 268 -10.98 -7.59 5.46
CA ALA A 268 -10.53 -8.77 6.20
C ALA A 268 -9.06 -9.12 6.03
N SER A 269 -8.36 -8.53 5.04
CA SER A 269 -7.01 -8.93 4.60
C SER A 269 -6.98 -10.39 4.12
N PHE A 270 -6.09 -11.25 4.60
CA PHE A 270 -5.99 -12.64 4.23
C PHE A 270 -7.16 -13.46 4.80
N ILE A 271 -7.85 -14.21 3.95
CA ILE A 271 -8.91 -15.16 4.34
C ILE A 271 -8.42 -16.59 4.09
N SER A 272 -7.86 -16.86 2.90
CA SER A 272 -7.29 -18.15 2.54
C SER A 272 -6.17 -17.97 1.53
N TYR A 273 -5.30 -18.95 1.40
CA TYR A 273 -4.20 -18.93 0.44
C TYR A 273 -3.87 -20.31 -0.09
N ASN A 274 -3.15 -20.34 -1.20
CA ASN A 274 -2.43 -21.53 -1.66
C ASN A 274 -0.99 -21.12 -2.06
N ILE A 275 -0.09 -22.08 -2.03
CA ILE A 275 1.31 -21.88 -2.47
C ILE A 275 1.54 -22.78 -3.67
N ASN A 276 1.98 -22.20 -4.78
CA ASN A 276 2.28 -22.92 -6.04
C ASN A 276 1.12 -23.77 -6.58
N GLY A 277 -0.12 -23.37 -6.29
CA GLY A 277 -1.31 -24.09 -6.73
C GLY A 277 -1.78 -25.21 -5.79
N ASP A 278 -0.99 -25.50 -4.75
CA ASP A 278 -1.36 -26.48 -3.73
C ASP A 278 -2.18 -25.79 -2.63
N ALA A 279 -3.44 -26.17 -2.49
CA ALA A 279 -4.25 -25.68 -1.38
C ALA A 279 -3.69 -26.23 -0.06
N PRO A 280 -3.64 -25.43 1.02
CA PRO A 280 -3.25 -25.95 2.31
C PRO A 280 -4.22 -27.04 2.72
N CYS A 281 -3.69 -28.18 3.16
CA CYS A 281 -4.48 -29.25 3.73
C CYS A 281 -5.13 -28.75 5.02
N GLY A 282 -6.42 -28.50 4.99
CA GLY A 282 -7.26 -28.27 6.17
C GLY A 282 -7.22 -26.84 6.71
N SER A 283 -8.19 -26.07 6.37
CA SER A 283 -8.71 -24.96 7.18
C SER A 283 -10.07 -25.32 7.68
#